data_9ecab6b0aad89dd8aab2d174999b09ed
#
_entry.id   9ecab6b0aad89dd8aab2d174999b09ed
#
_cell.length_a   1.000
_cell.length_b   1.000
_cell.length_c   1.000
_cell.angle_alpha   90.00
_cell.angle_beta   90.00
_cell.angle_gamma   90.00
#
_symmetry.space_group_name_H-M   'P 1'
#
loop_
_entity.id
_entity.type
_entity.pdbx_description
1 polymer ?
#
loop_
_entity_poly.entity_id
_entity_poly.type
_entity_poly.pdbx_seq_one_letter_code
_entity_poly.pdbx_strand_id
1 'polypeptide(L)'
;NNPLQPVTWFVKWPLSIASQLITDERPDGSISISELELAGILLQWLVLETIIPAELLQHCLVAIWCDNILAVAWLYKLRNSTSQIVSNIIRALAIRFQKLEVGKLAAEHIPRIFNVMADFNSRKHTTNLTDFLTHFFSKFNPPKDGYWNLCRLRTGLISKVISELSNKPLRMAS
;
A
#
# COMPACT_ATOMS: atom_id res chain seq x y z
N ASN A 1 24.03 -14.39 -4.17
CA ASN A 1 23.04 -13.65 -3.39
C ASN A 1 21.90 -13.31 -4.33
N ASN A 2 20.83 -14.06 -4.24
CA ASN A 2 19.66 -13.86 -5.07
C ASN A 2 18.91 -12.62 -4.50
N PRO A 3 18.93 -11.47 -5.20
CA PRO A 3 18.33 -10.27 -4.66
C PRO A 3 16.83 -10.37 -4.89
N LEU A 4 16.06 -10.38 -3.85
CA LEU A 4 14.64 -10.14 -3.90
C LEU A 4 13.78 -11.31 -4.41
N GLN A 5 13.63 -12.27 -3.55
CA GLN A 5 12.50 -13.19 -3.64
C GLN A 5 11.19 -12.37 -3.64
N PRO A 6 10.21 -12.71 -4.48
CA PRO A 6 8.94 -12.01 -4.50
C PRO A 6 8.25 -12.11 -3.13
N VAL A 7 7.74 -10.98 -2.69
CA VAL A 7 7.09 -10.84 -1.38
C VAL A 7 5.61 -10.56 -1.59
N THR A 8 4.78 -11.28 -0.88
CA THR A 8 3.36 -10.97 -0.77
C THR A 8 3.01 -10.59 0.67
N TRP A 9 2.01 -9.75 0.83
CA TRP A 9 1.45 -9.39 2.11
C TRP A 9 -0.03 -9.05 1.93
N PHE A 10 -0.77 -9.09 3.02
CA PHE A 10 -2.14 -8.59 3.03
C PHE A 10 -2.45 -7.99 4.40
N VAL A 11 -3.42 -7.12 4.44
CA VAL A 11 -3.96 -6.54 5.66
C VAL A 11 -5.47 -6.50 5.58
N LYS A 12 -6.11 -6.86 6.68
CA LYS A 12 -7.52 -6.56 6.87
C LYS A 12 -7.62 -5.21 7.56
N TRP A 13 -8.23 -4.25 6.90
CA TRP A 13 -8.47 -2.96 7.52
C TRP A 13 -9.31 -3.12 8.79
N PRO A 14 -8.93 -2.47 9.89
CA PRO A 14 -9.72 -2.56 11.13
C PRO A 14 -11.11 -1.97 10.93
N LEU A 15 -12.05 -2.37 11.77
CA LEU A 15 -13.43 -1.90 11.68
C LEU A 15 -13.54 -0.39 11.76
N SER A 16 -12.65 0.27 12.52
CA SER A 16 -12.56 1.73 12.62
C SER A 16 -12.29 2.44 11.28
N ILE A 17 -11.66 1.77 10.32
CA ILE A 17 -11.46 2.27 8.96
C ILE A 17 -12.57 1.75 8.04
N ALA A 18 -12.84 0.45 8.07
CA ALA A 18 -13.86 -0.16 7.20
C ALA A 18 -15.25 0.46 7.38
N SER A 19 -15.60 0.88 8.59
CA SER A 19 -16.87 1.55 8.87
C SER A 19 -16.97 2.98 8.33
N GLN A 20 -15.86 3.58 7.92
CA GLN A 20 -15.80 4.93 7.37
C GLN A 20 -15.74 4.96 5.83
N LEU A 21 -15.72 3.81 5.17
CA LEU A 21 -15.64 3.75 3.72
C LEU A 21 -16.95 4.26 3.08
N ILE A 22 -16.79 5.09 2.06
CA ILE A 22 -17.87 5.50 1.17
C ILE A 22 -18.23 4.30 0.29
N THR A 23 -19.46 3.84 0.39
CA THR A 23 -20.03 2.73 -0.40
C THR A 23 -21.44 3.11 -0.83
N ASP A 24 -22.03 2.37 -1.76
CA ASP A 24 -23.44 2.57 -2.15
C ASP A 24 -24.39 2.45 -0.94
N GLU A 25 -24.06 1.58 0.01
CA GLU A 25 -24.81 1.37 1.25
C GLU A 25 -24.51 2.44 2.32
N ARG A 26 -23.41 3.16 2.17
CA ARG A 26 -22.91 4.19 3.10
C ARG A 26 -22.32 5.38 2.33
N PRO A 27 -23.15 6.21 1.72
CA PRO A 27 -22.68 7.35 0.92
C PRO A 27 -22.10 8.48 1.79
N ASP A 28 -22.40 8.51 3.08
CA ASP A 28 -21.92 9.46 4.10
C ASP A 28 -20.59 9.09 4.74
N GLY A 29 -19.92 8.06 4.23
CA GLY A 29 -18.58 7.69 4.66
C GLY A 29 -17.57 8.84 4.48
N SER A 30 -16.47 8.79 5.21
CA SER A 30 -15.42 9.82 5.17
C SER A 30 -14.15 9.42 4.43
N ILE A 31 -14.04 8.16 4.01
CA ILE A 31 -12.86 7.60 3.32
C ILE A 31 -13.31 7.01 1.99
N SER A 32 -12.77 7.53 0.89
CA SER A 32 -13.01 6.98 -0.44
C SER A 32 -12.13 5.74 -0.70
N ILE A 33 -12.56 4.91 -1.65
CA ILE A 33 -11.74 3.76 -2.10
C ILE A 33 -10.38 4.23 -2.64
N SER A 34 -10.32 5.36 -3.35
CA SER A 34 -9.05 5.89 -3.87
C SER A 34 -8.08 6.30 -2.75
N GLU A 35 -8.59 6.84 -1.64
CA GLU A 35 -7.77 7.15 -0.46
C GLU A 35 -7.27 5.89 0.22
N LEU A 36 -8.09 4.84 0.25
CA LEU A 36 -7.69 3.55 0.80
C LEU A 36 -6.61 2.88 -0.06
N GLU A 37 -6.72 2.96 -1.38
CA GLU A 37 -5.69 2.47 -2.31
C GLU A 37 -4.37 3.24 -2.14
N LEU A 38 -4.43 4.56 -1.98
CA LEU A 38 -3.24 5.36 -1.69
C LEU A 38 -2.60 4.97 -0.33
N ALA A 39 -3.42 4.68 0.68
CA ALA A 39 -2.94 4.14 1.97
C ALA A 39 -2.29 2.76 1.80
N GLY A 40 -2.81 1.92 0.90
CA GLY A 40 -2.18 0.66 0.49
C GLY A 40 -0.80 0.87 -0.10
N ILE A 41 -0.61 1.89 -0.94
CA ILE A 41 0.71 2.27 -1.49
C ILE A 41 1.67 2.71 -0.38
N LEU A 42 1.22 3.51 0.58
CA LEU A 42 2.05 3.87 1.74
C LEU A 42 2.46 2.63 2.54
N LEU A 43 1.53 1.71 2.77
CA LEU A 43 1.82 0.47 3.48
C LEU A 43 2.83 -0.40 2.72
N GLN A 44 2.66 -0.53 1.40
CA GLN A 44 3.62 -1.23 0.53
C GLN A 44 5.02 -0.60 0.61
N TRP A 45 5.10 0.74 0.61
CA TRP A 45 6.36 1.43 0.80
C TRP A 45 7.02 1.11 2.15
N LEU A 46 6.25 1.12 3.23
CA LEU A 46 6.73 0.76 4.56
C LEU A 46 7.23 -0.70 4.63
N VAL A 47 6.57 -1.61 3.92
CA VAL A 47 7.05 -3.00 3.78
C VAL A 47 8.37 -3.02 3.03
N LEU A 48 8.48 -2.29 1.93
CA LEU A 48 9.69 -2.21 1.11
C LEU A 48 10.90 -1.75 1.95
N GLU A 49 10.72 -0.71 2.78
CA GLU A 49 11.75 -0.23 3.72
C GLU A 49 12.20 -1.28 4.75
N THR A 50 11.40 -2.31 5.02
CA THR A 50 11.76 -3.38 5.96
C THR A 50 12.53 -4.53 5.32
N ILE A 51 12.42 -4.68 4.00
CA ILE A 51 12.99 -5.82 3.27
C ILE A 51 14.15 -5.43 2.35
N ILE A 52 14.25 -4.15 1.97
CA ILE A 52 15.33 -3.66 1.11
C ILE A 52 16.21 -2.70 1.91
N PRO A 53 17.53 -2.91 1.94
CA PRO A 53 18.49 -1.97 2.52
C PRO A 53 18.37 -0.58 1.87
N ALA A 54 18.51 0.47 2.69
CA ALA A 54 18.38 1.86 2.24
C ALA A 54 19.36 2.19 1.10
N GLU A 55 20.58 1.67 1.17
CA GLU A 55 21.63 1.86 0.18
C GLU A 55 21.25 1.31 -1.20
N LEU A 56 20.45 0.24 -1.25
CA LEU A 56 19.94 -0.30 -2.52
C LEU A 56 18.79 0.54 -3.06
N LEU A 57 17.91 1.06 -2.19
CA LEU A 57 16.79 1.92 -2.61
C LEU A 57 17.26 3.21 -3.28
N GLN A 58 18.40 3.76 -2.88
CA GLN A 58 19.01 4.96 -3.48
C GLN A 58 19.41 4.76 -4.94
N HIS A 59 19.74 3.54 -5.32
CA HIS A 59 20.23 3.20 -6.66
C HIS A 59 19.20 2.48 -7.53
N CYS A 60 18.02 2.20 -7.00
CA CYS A 60 16.97 1.48 -7.72
C CYS A 60 15.92 2.42 -8.31
N LEU A 61 15.36 2.01 -9.44
CA LEU A 61 14.06 2.48 -9.90
C LEU A 61 12.98 1.70 -9.15
N VAL A 62 12.14 2.39 -8.41
CA VAL A 62 10.95 1.80 -7.79
C VAL A 62 9.74 2.12 -8.66
N ALA A 63 9.15 1.09 -9.26
CA ALA A 63 7.92 1.21 -10.03
C ALA A 63 6.72 0.75 -9.19
N ILE A 64 5.70 1.59 -9.09
CA ILE A 64 4.44 1.31 -8.40
C ILE A 64 3.35 1.20 -9.45
N TRP A 65 2.71 0.04 -9.55
CA TRP A 65 1.55 -0.18 -10.39
C TRP A 65 0.28 -0.27 -9.55
N CYS A 66 -0.73 0.50 -9.94
CA CYS A 66 -2.02 0.54 -9.26
C CYS A 66 -3.15 0.66 -10.27
N ASP A 67 -4.27 0.02 -10.03
CA ASP A 67 -5.46 0.09 -10.88
C ASP A 67 -6.41 1.25 -10.53
N ASN A 68 -6.01 2.09 -9.58
CA ASN A 68 -6.73 3.31 -9.24
C ASN A 68 -6.03 4.54 -9.83
N ILE A 69 -6.64 5.12 -10.88
CA ILE A 69 -6.10 6.28 -11.60
C ILE A 69 -5.89 7.49 -10.67
N LEU A 70 -6.78 7.73 -9.71
CA LEU A 70 -6.65 8.87 -8.79
C LEU A 70 -5.46 8.69 -7.85
N ALA A 71 -5.29 7.50 -7.28
CA ALA A 71 -4.15 7.19 -6.42
C ALA A 71 -2.82 7.37 -7.17
N VAL A 72 -2.74 6.89 -8.42
CA VAL A 72 -1.57 7.08 -9.28
C VAL A 72 -1.33 8.56 -9.57
N ALA A 73 -2.38 9.31 -9.92
CA ALA A 73 -2.26 10.74 -10.23
C ALA A 73 -1.78 11.56 -9.02
N TRP A 74 -2.24 11.25 -7.81
CA TRP A 74 -1.80 11.89 -6.58
C TRP A 74 -0.33 11.57 -6.28
N LEU A 75 0.06 10.31 -6.45
CA LEU A 75 1.43 9.88 -6.24
C LEU A 75 2.40 10.51 -7.26
N TYR A 76 2.01 10.52 -8.54
CA TYR A 76 2.82 11.11 -9.61
C TYR A 76 3.06 12.61 -9.40
N LYS A 77 2.03 13.33 -8.99
CA LYS A 77 2.11 14.79 -8.80
C LYS A 77 2.76 15.16 -7.47
N LEU A 78 2.79 14.24 -6.50
CA LEU A 78 3.11 14.53 -5.09
C LEU A 78 2.40 15.80 -4.58
N ARG A 79 1.21 16.07 -5.15
CA ARG A 79 0.46 17.30 -4.94
C ARG A 79 -0.82 17.03 -4.20
N ASN A 80 -1.16 18.03 -3.43
CA ASN A 80 -2.36 18.10 -2.65
C ASN A 80 -3.63 17.95 -3.50
N SER A 81 -4.53 17.15 -3.01
CA SER A 81 -5.95 17.23 -3.31
C SER A 81 -6.63 18.05 -2.22
N THR A 82 -7.91 18.33 -2.36
CA THR A 82 -8.73 18.93 -1.31
C THR A 82 -8.91 18.02 -0.08
N SER A 83 -8.53 16.73 -0.20
CA SER A 83 -8.62 15.77 0.89
C SER A 83 -7.44 15.87 1.86
N GLN A 84 -7.74 16.02 3.15
CA GLN A 84 -6.75 15.99 4.22
C GLN A 84 -6.05 14.63 4.31
N ILE A 85 -6.78 13.54 4.10
CA ILE A 85 -6.26 12.16 4.08
C ILE A 85 -5.20 12.03 3.01
N VAL A 86 -5.50 12.42 1.77
CA VAL A 86 -4.54 12.38 0.65
C VAL A 86 -3.31 13.21 1.00
N SER A 87 -3.49 14.41 1.54
CA SER A 87 -2.39 15.30 1.93
C SER A 87 -1.47 14.67 2.97
N ASN A 88 -2.04 14.00 3.97
CA ASN A 88 -1.28 13.32 5.01
C ASN A 88 -0.44 12.18 4.43
N ILE A 89 -1.07 11.31 3.61
CA ILE A 89 -0.40 10.16 3.02
C ILE A 89 0.70 10.59 2.05
N ILE A 90 0.43 11.56 1.17
CA ILE A 90 1.43 12.09 0.22
C ILE A 90 2.60 12.71 0.97
N ARG A 91 2.37 13.47 2.03
CA ARG A 91 3.43 14.04 2.87
C ARG A 91 4.27 12.94 3.53
N ALA A 92 3.63 11.90 4.07
CA ALA A 92 4.32 10.76 4.67
C ALA A 92 5.21 10.04 3.66
N LEU A 93 4.76 9.85 2.43
CA LEU A 93 5.54 9.29 1.33
C LEU A 93 6.69 10.21 0.92
N ALA A 94 6.42 11.49 0.70
CA ALA A 94 7.43 12.47 0.26
C ALA A 94 8.60 12.59 1.26
N ILE A 95 8.32 12.65 2.56
CA ILE A 95 9.35 12.67 3.61
C ILE A 95 10.22 11.42 3.54
N ARG A 96 9.63 10.24 3.27
CA ARG A 96 10.37 8.99 3.17
C ARG A 96 11.24 8.93 1.92
N PHE A 97 10.70 9.35 0.77
CA PHE A 97 11.46 9.42 -0.47
C PHE A 97 12.66 10.35 -0.35
N GLN A 98 12.47 11.50 0.29
CA GLN A 98 13.55 12.45 0.57
C GLN A 98 14.59 11.86 1.55
N LYS A 99 14.13 11.28 2.66
CA LYS A 99 15.03 10.70 3.69
C LYS A 99 15.90 9.56 3.15
N LEU A 100 15.34 8.75 2.26
CA LEU A 100 16.02 7.60 1.68
C LEU A 100 16.77 7.94 0.39
N GLU A 101 16.69 9.20 -0.06
CA GLU A 101 17.31 9.65 -1.31
C GLU A 101 16.98 8.72 -2.48
N VAL A 102 15.71 8.30 -2.57
CA VAL A 102 15.24 7.34 -3.58
C VAL A 102 15.61 7.84 -4.96
N GLY A 103 16.36 7.04 -5.70
CA GLY A 103 16.94 7.44 -6.98
C GLY A 103 15.89 7.81 -8.01
N LYS A 104 14.89 6.93 -8.21
CA LYS A 104 13.77 7.20 -9.12
C LYS A 104 12.52 6.47 -8.64
N LEU A 105 11.39 7.18 -8.69
CA LEU A 105 10.06 6.63 -8.47
C LEU A 105 9.24 6.79 -9.75
N ALA A 106 8.60 5.70 -10.20
CA ALA A 106 7.61 5.71 -11.25
C ALA A 106 6.28 5.22 -10.69
N ALA A 107 5.18 5.89 -11.02
CA ALA A 107 3.84 5.45 -10.69
C ALA A 107 3.03 5.32 -11.98
N GLU A 108 2.48 4.15 -12.23
CA GLU A 108 1.79 3.84 -13.46
C GLU A 108 0.44 3.18 -13.17
N HIS A 109 -0.56 3.57 -13.96
CA HIS A 109 -1.84 2.91 -13.93
C HIS A 109 -1.79 1.62 -14.74
N ILE A 110 -2.27 0.53 -14.13
CA ILE A 110 -2.51 -0.73 -14.86
C ILE A 110 -4.01 -1.05 -14.86
N PRO A 111 -4.55 -1.53 -15.99
CA PRO A 111 -5.92 -2.00 -16.01
C PRO A 111 -6.14 -3.12 -14.97
N ARG A 112 -7.28 -3.11 -14.28
CA ARG A 112 -7.62 -4.06 -13.22
C ARG A 112 -7.48 -5.52 -13.64
N ILE A 113 -7.75 -5.83 -14.90
CA ILE A 113 -7.59 -7.18 -15.45
C ILE A 113 -6.15 -7.71 -15.38
N PHE A 114 -5.16 -6.82 -15.26
CA PHE A 114 -3.75 -7.17 -15.08
C PHE A 114 -3.29 -7.08 -13.63
N ASN A 115 -4.07 -6.42 -12.75
CA ASN A 115 -3.76 -6.30 -11.32
C ASN A 115 -4.30 -7.49 -10.50
N VAL A 116 -4.29 -8.69 -11.10
CA VAL A 116 -4.99 -9.87 -10.57
C VAL A 116 -4.50 -10.33 -9.20
N MET A 117 -3.21 -10.18 -8.90
CA MET A 117 -2.65 -10.59 -7.60
C MET A 117 -3.06 -9.64 -6.48
N ALA A 118 -2.93 -8.33 -6.72
CA ALA A 118 -3.33 -7.34 -5.73
C ALA A 118 -4.86 -7.34 -5.53
N ASP A 119 -5.64 -7.45 -6.61
CA ASP A 119 -7.10 -7.59 -6.54
C ASP A 119 -7.52 -8.86 -5.76
N PHE A 120 -6.84 -9.97 -5.97
CA PHE A 120 -7.07 -11.19 -5.18
C PHE A 120 -6.77 -10.96 -3.70
N ASN A 121 -5.63 -10.35 -3.38
CA ASN A 121 -5.20 -10.05 -2.02
C ASN A 121 -6.16 -9.08 -1.31
N SER A 122 -6.77 -8.15 -2.05
CA SER A 122 -7.69 -7.15 -1.48
C SER A 122 -9.07 -7.70 -1.15
N ARG A 123 -9.52 -8.79 -1.81
CA ARG A 123 -10.92 -9.25 -1.74
C ARG A 123 -11.19 -10.46 -0.85
N LYS A 124 -10.21 -11.32 -0.60
CA LYS A 124 -10.45 -12.61 0.10
C LYS A 124 -10.11 -12.56 1.60
N HIS A 125 -10.72 -11.64 2.34
CA HIS A 125 -10.44 -11.47 3.77
C HIS A 125 -11.34 -12.25 4.73
N THR A 126 -12.17 -13.16 4.25
CA THR A 126 -13.07 -13.96 5.09
C THR A 126 -12.40 -15.22 5.63
N THR A 127 -11.27 -15.62 5.08
CA THR A 127 -10.55 -16.84 5.44
C THR A 127 -9.41 -16.55 6.42
N ASN A 128 -9.00 -17.55 7.17
CA ASN A 128 -7.79 -17.46 7.97
C ASN A 128 -6.53 -17.37 7.08
N LEU A 129 -5.39 -17.02 7.67
CA LEU A 129 -4.15 -16.84 6.95
C LEU A 129 -3.72 -18.08 6.15
N THR A 130 -3.92 -19.28 6.71
CA THR A 130 -3.51 -20.53 6.06
C THR A 130 -4.32 -20.77 4.80
N ASP A 131 -5.64 -20.57 4.85
CA ASP A 131 -6.52 -20.73 3.70
C ASP A 131 -6.21 -19.70 2.62
N PHE A 132 -5.92 -18.45 3.02
CA PHE A 132 -5.49 -17.41 2.10
C PHE A 132 -4.22 -17.83 1.35
N LEU A 133 -3.18 -18.27 2.06
CA LEU A 133 -1.90 -18.67 1.46
C LEU A 133 -2.07 -19.87 0.54
N THR A 134 -2.85 -20.87 0.95
CA THR A 134 -3.14 -22.05 0.11
C THR A 134 -3.80 -21.64 -1.20
N HIS A 135 -4.81 -20.77 -1.15
CA HIS A 135 -5.46 -20.28 -2.36
C HIS A 135 -4.54 -19.38 -3.21
N PHE A 136 -3.77 -18.51 -2.57
CA PHE A 136 -2.84 -17.63 -3.28
C PHE A 136 -1.78 -18.45 -4.03
N PHE A 137 -1.13 -19.39 -3.36
CA PHE A 137 -0.06 -20.21 -3.97
C PHE A 137 -0.59 -21.19 -5.02
N SER A 138 -1.83 -21.66 -4.89
CA SER A 138 -2.45 -22.49 -5.93
C SER A 138 -2.78 -21.72 -7.20
N LYS A 139 -3.03 -20.41 -7.08
CA LYS A 139 -3.43 -19.56 -8.21
C LYS A 139 -2.26 -18.85 -8.88
N PHE A 140 -1.27 -18.45 -8.09
CA PHE A 140 -0.14 -17.66 -8.57
C PHE A 140 1.16 -18.43 -8.35
N ASN A 141 1.66 -19.00 -9.41
CA ASN A 141 2.95 -19.67 -9.37
C ASN A 141 4.06 -18.67 -9.04
N PRO A 142 5.03 -19.06 -8.20
CA PRO A 142 6.22 -18.23 -7.99
C PRO A 142 7.04 -18.15 -9.29
N PRO A 143 7.90 -17.14 -9.44
CA PRO A 143 8.88 -17.10 -10.53
C PRO A 143 9.69 -18.39 -10.60
N LYS A 144 10.19 -18.74 -11.79
CA LYS A 144 10.81 -20.04 -12.10
C LYS A 144 11.87 -20.53 -11.11
N ASP A 145 12.55 -19.60 -10.44
CA ASP A 145 13.66 -19.92 -9.52
C ASP A 145 13.39 -19.45 -8.09
N GLY A 146 12.13 -19.31 -7.70
CA GLY A 146 11.79 -18.75 -6.40
C GLY A 146 10.52 -19.29 -5.79
N TYR A 147 10.26 -18.83 -4.57
CA TYR A 147 9.03 -19.05 -3.85
C TYR A 147 8.52 -17.70 -3.32
N TRP A 148 7.22 -17.62 -3.08
CA TRP A 148 6.63 -16.46 -2.46
C TRP A 148 7.01 -16.34 -0.99
N ASN A 149 7.53 -15.20 -0.58
CA ASN A 149 7.73 -14.87 0.83
C ASN A 149 6.52 -14.12 1.37
N LEU A 150 5.96 -14.61 2.46
CA LEU A 150 4.94 -13.88 3.19
C LEU A 150 5.59 -12.87 4.13
N CYS A 151 5.38 -11.58 3.89
CA CYS A 151 5.72 -10.55 4.83
C CYS A 151 4.59 -10.38 5.85
N ARG A 152 4.84 -10.73 7.11
CA ARG A 152 3.91 -10.45 8.21
C ARG A 152 4.06 -8.99 8.62
N LEU A 153 3.00 -8.23 8.43
CA LEU A 153 2.99 -6.81 8.77
C LEU A 153 3.06 -6.62 10.28
N ARG A 154 4.03 -5.83 10.74
CA ARG A 154 4.11 -5.43 12.14
C ARG A 154 2.98 -4.47 12.46
N THR A 155 2.36 -4.62 13.63
CA THR A 155 1.25 -3.78 14.10
C THR A 155 1.58 -2.28 14.01
N GLY A 156 2.83 -1.90 14.31
CA GLY A 156 3.28 -0.51 14.22
C GLY A 156 3.24 0.08 12.79
N LEU A 157 3.43 -0.74 11.74
CA LEU A 157 3.30 -0.27 10.35
C LEU A 157 1.85 0.03 10.01
N ILE A 158 0.95 -0.87 10.38
CA ILE A 158 -0.49 -0.71 10.17
C ILE A 158 -1.00 0.52 10.94
N SER A 159 -0.60 0.70 12.20
CA SER A 159 -0.98 1.85 13.02
C SER A 159 -0.53 3.19 12.42
N LYS A 160 0.66 3.25 11.81
CA LYS A 160 1.13 4.44 11.09
C LYS A 160 0.21 4.80 9.93
N VAL A 161 -0.16 3.82 9.11
CA VAL A 161 -1.06 4.08 7.97
C VAL A 161 -2.46 4.46 8.44
N ILE A 162 -2.98 3.82 9.48
CA ILE A 162 -4.27 4.17 10.10
C ILE A 162 -4.26 5.61 10.60
N SER A 163 -3.14 6.08 11.20
CA SER A 163 -3.04 7.46 11.66
C SER A 163 -3.15 8.49 10.54
N GLU A 164 -2.62 8.17 9.35
CA GLU A 164 -2.74 9.04 8.18
C GLU A 164 -4.15 9.03 7.55
N LEU A 165 -4.86 7.91 7.68
CA LEU A 165 -6.27 7.80 7.28
C LEU A 165 -7.24 8.51 8.26
N SER A 166 -6.78 8.78 9.47
CA SER A 166 -7.60 9.47 10.46
C SER A 166 -7.53 10.97 10.25
N ASN A 167 -8.68 11.63 10.08
CA ASN A 167 -8.77 13.10 9.95
C ASN A 167 -8.41 13.88 11.25
N LYS A 168 -7.70 13.25 12.17
CA LYS A 168 -7.23 13.94 13.37
C LYS A 168 -6.04 14.81 12.97
N PRO A 169 -6.12 16.16 13.18
CA PRO A 169 -4.97 17.00 12.97
C PRO A 169 -3.83 16.49 13.85
N LEU A 170 -2.64 16.31 13.26
CA LEU A 170 -1.44 16.04 14.01
C LEU A 170 -1.33 17.14 15.09
N ARG A 171 -1.54 16.78 16.35
CA ARG A 171 -1.14 17.66 17.44
C ARG A 171 0.36 17.84 17.30
N MET A 172 0.77 19.01 16.83
CA MET A 172 2.14 19.43 16.98
C MET A 172 2.44 19.35 18.48
N ALA A 173 3.36 18.46 18.87
CA ALA A 173 3.89 18.50 20.23
C ALA A 173 4.60 19.84 20.36
N SER A 174 4.05 20.68 21.21
CA SER A 174 4.64 21.93 21.69
C SER A 174 5.86 21.63 22.54
#